data_ba2167a0f223f1b9e4c14d230b845707
#
_entry.id   ba2167a0f223f1b9e4c14d230b845707
#
_cell.length_a   1.000
_cell.length_b   1.000
_cell.length_c   1.000
_cell.angle_alpha   90.00
_cell.angle_beta   90.00
_cell.angle_gamma   90.00
#
_symmetry.space_group_name_H-M   'P 1'
#
loop_
_entity.id
_entity.type
_entity.pdbx_description
1 polymer ?
#
loop_
_entity_poly.entity_id
_entity_poly.type
_entity_poly.pdbx_seq_one_letter_code
_entity_poly.pdbx_strand_id
1 'polypeptide(L)'
;FIGQGEIARDLLLAGKDVLMEKPMAVSVEQGERILEAERKSGKRLMVAYMKRYDSGNLKVKALIAGYAASGELGAIRYVRQHGFCGDWVAGLDTPFEGSDEPVPAPPKIRPAWMPEGYFDRYVGYLQQYTHNVNLVRFLLGAGDRAVVKHVDLDSDGMHGVVILEVAGVRTIVESGSVAYHAWDEHTTVYFDRGWVRTHAPPLLQPNRQATVETYVAGKDGPVAAEHFAVQGWPWAFKEELKHFAECLTTGAPFRSPAADAVVDVRTLEEIYRQFVKASA
;
A
#
# COMPACT_ATOMS: atom_id res chain seq x y z
N PHE A 1 -0.63 -15.13 5.90
CA PHE A 1 0.13 -14.67 4.71
C PHE A 1 1.64 -14.98 4.79
N ILE A 2 2.19 -15.33 5.96
CA ILE A 2 3.64 -15.55 6.15
C ILE A 2 4.24 -16.54 5.13
N GLY A 3 3.50 -17.59 4.78
CA GLY A 3 3.93 -18.61 3.81
C GLY A 3 3.62 -18.30 2.34
N GLN A 4 2.83 -17.27 2.04
CA GLN A 4 2.38 -17.03 0.66
C GLN A 4 3.51 -16.74 -0.32
N GLY A 5 4.60 -16.13 0.15
CA GLY A 5 5.78 -15.86 -0.69
C GLY A 5 6.46 -17.13 -1.19
N GLU A 6 6.54 -18.18 -0.36
CA GLU A 6 7.09 -19.48 -0.77
C GLU A 6 6.18 -20.18 -1.79
N ILE A 7 4.85 -20.10 -1.58
CA ILE A 7 3.86 -20.63 -2.52
C ILE A 7 3.98 -19.91 -3.87
N ALA A 8 4.07 -18.59 -3.87
CA ALA A 8 4.21 -17.80 -5.09
C ALA A 8 5.49 -18.14 -5.85
N ARG A 9 6.62 -18.29 -5.15
CA ARG A 9 7.88 -18.74 -5.72
C ARG A 9 7.74 -20.11 -6.39
N ASP A 10 7.15 -21.08 -5.72
CA ASP A 10 7.01 -22.43 -6.22
C ASP A 10 6.07 -22.49 -7.44
N LEU A 11 4.99 -21.71 -7.44
CA LEU A 11 4.10 -21.57 -8.60
C LEU A 11 4.80 -20.95 -9.81
N LEU A 12 5.62 -19.92 -9.62
CA LEU A 12 6.43 -19.33 -10.70
C LEU A 12 7.36 -20.39 -11.29
N LEU A 13 8.12 -21.13 -10.45
CA LEU A 13 9.02 -22.18 -10.90
C LEU A 13 8.29 -23.35 -11.57
N ALA A 14 7.02 -23.59 -11.20
CA ALA A 14 6.12 -24.53 -11.87
C ALA A 14 5.51 -23.99 -13.17
N GLY A 15 5.96 -22.83 -13.65
CA GLY A 15 5.55 -22.25 -14.93
C GLY A 15 4.19 -21.57 -14.90
N LYS A 16 3.75 -21.05 -13.76
CA LYS A 16 2.47 -20.31 -13.62
C LYS A 16 2.73 -18.81 -13.50
N ASP A 17 1.89 -18.00 -14.16
CA ASP A 17 1.76 -16.59 -13.85
C ASP A 17 0.94 -16.43 -12.56
N VAL A 18 1.34 -15.52 -11.67
CA VAL A 18 0.83 -15.47 -10.30
C VAL A 18 0.23 -14.10 -9.97
N LEU A 19 -0.96 -14.10 -9.43
CA LEU A 19 -1.51 -12.99 -8.65
C LEU A 19 -1.49 -13.41 -7.18
N MET A 20 -0.87 -12.62 -6.34
CA MET A 20 -0.78 -12.90 -4.90
C MET A 20 -1.22 -11.71 -4.07
N GLU A 21 -1.77 -11.98 -2.88
CA GLU A 21 -2.10 -10.94 -1.91
C GLU A 21 -0.84 -10.26 -1.35
N LYS A 22 -1.05 -9.02 -0.91
CA LYS A 22 -0.04 -8.26 -0.17
C LYS A 22 0.04 -8.73 1.30
N PRO A 23 1.14 -8.48 1.99
CA PRO A 23 2.43 -8.06 1.47
C PRO A 23 3.09 -9.19 0.69
N MET A 24 3.92 -8.86 -0.29
CA MET A 24 4.58 -9.85 -1.15
C MET A 24 5.44 -10.86 -0.36
N ALA A 25 6.06 -10.40 0.71
CA ALA A 25 7.00 -11.17 1.51
C ALA A 25 7.08 -10.62 2.95
N VAL A 26 7.58 -11.41 3.87
CA VAL A 26 7.86 -11.00 5.25
C VAL A 26 9.31 -10.53 5.46
N SER A 27 10.16 -10.62 4.44
CA SER A 27 11.51 -10.09 4.45
C SER A 27 11.99 -9.75 3.05
N VAL A 28 12.97 -8.85 2.97
CA VAL A 28 13.64 -8.52 1.69
C VAL A 28 14.24 -9.77 1.06
N GLU A 29 14.88 -10.62 1.86
CA GLU A 29 15.46 -11.86 1.37
C GLU A 29 14.42 -12.80 0.73
N GLN A 30 13.24 -12.94 1.32
CA GLN A 30 12.16 -13.72 0.72
C GLN A 30 11.67 -13.05 -0.58
N GLY A 31 11.53 -11.73 -0.60
CA GLY A 31 11.17 -10.97 -1.79
C GLY A 31 12.15 -11.17 -2.94
N GLU A 32 13.45 -11.11 -2.66
CA GLU A 32 14.49 -11.33 -3.68
C GLU A 32 14.46 -12.77 -4.24
N ARG A 33 14.15 -13.79 -3.41
CA ARG A 33 13.95 -15.16 -3.91
C ARG A 33 12.75 -15.29 -4.86
N ILE A 34 11.68 -14.53 -4.61
CA ILE A 34 10.52 -14.48 -5.51
C ILE A 34 10.89 -13.81 -6.84
N LEU A 35 11.62 -12.69 -6.81
CA LEU A 35 12.11 -12.01 -8.03
C LEU A 35 13.05 -12.92 -8.84
N GLU A 36 13.89 -13.70 -8.17
CA GLU A 36 14.75 -14.67 -8.83
C GLU A 36 13.93 -15.79 -9.52
N ALA A 37 12.88 -16.28 -8.86
CA ALA A 37 11.98 -17.28 -9.45
C ALA A 37 11.22 -16.73 -10.67
N GLU A 38 10.75 -15.46 -10.61
CA GLU A 38 10.15 -14.76 -11.74
C GLU A 38 11.11 -14.71 -12.94
N ARG A 39 12.37 -14.30 -12.71
CA ARG A 39 13.41 -14.27 -13.76
C ARG A 39 13.72 -15.66 -14.33
N LYS A 40 13.88 -16.68 -13.47
CA LYS A 40 14.24 -18.04 -13.89
C LYS A 40 13.15 -18.72 -14.69
N SER A 41 11.89 -18.51 -14.30
CA SER A 41 10.74 -19.15 -14.96
C SER A 41 10.29 -18.43 -16.22
N GLY A 42 10.63 -17.15 -16.37
CA GLY A 42 10.06 -16.28 -17.40
C GLY A 42 8.56 -16.01 -17.19
N LYS A 43 8.03 -16.34 -16.00
CA LYS A 43 6.65 -16.10 -15.61
C LYS A 43 6.53 -14.76 -14.88
N ARG A 44 5.32 -14.27 -14.72
CA ARG A 44 5.05 -12.91 -14.23
C ARG A 44 4.31 -12.98 -12.89
N LEU A 45 4.66 -12.08 -11.97
CA LEU A 45 3.97 -11.95 -10.70
C LEU A 45 3.42 -10.53 -10.51
N MET A 46 2.14 -10.45 -10.17
CA MET A 46 1.47 -9.23 -9.74
C MET A 46 1.11 -9.34 -8.26
N VAL A 47 1.40 -8.29 -7.49
CA VAL A 47 0.98 -8.21 -6.09
C VAL A 47 -0.29 -7.38 -5.97
N ALA A 48 -1.27 -7.90 -5.24
CA ALA A 48 -2.59 -7.33 -5.09
C ALA A 48 -2.59 -6.10 -4.15
N TYR A 49 -2.27 -4.95 -4.73
CA TYR A 49 -2.39 -3.64 -4.07
C TYR A 49 -3.65 -2.93 -4.54
N MET A 50 -4.80 -3.38 -4.08
CA MET A 50 -6.12 -2.95 -4.56
C MET A 50 -6.30 -1.43 -4.60
N LYS A 51 -5.67 -0.66 -3.71
CA LYS A 51 -5.74 0.82 -3.72
C LYS A 51 -5.17 1.46 -4.98
N ARG A 52 -4.29 0.77 -5.72
CA ARG A 52 -3.81 1.23 -7.03
C ARG A 52 -4.85 1.08 -8.15
N TYR A 53 -5.92 0.34 -7.89
CA TYR A 53 -6.99 0.05 -8.85
C TYR A 53 -8.29 0.78 -8.49
N ASP A 54 -8.31 1.46 -7.35
CA ASP A 54 -9.39 2.37 -6.98
C ASP A 54 -9.42 3.58 -7.91
N SER A 55 -10.59 3.87 -8.48
CA SER A 55 -10.75 4.93 -9.47
C SER A 55 -10.53 6.33 -8.90
N GLY A 56 -10.82 6.56 -7.61
CA GLY A 56 -10.51 7.80 -6.91
C GLY A 56 -9.00 8.00 -6.80
N ASN A 57 -8.26 6.98 -6.39
CA ASN A 57 -6.80 7.03 -6.30
C ASN A 57 -6.12 7.21 -7.67
N LEU A 58 -6.69 6.61 -8.73
CA LEU A 58 -6.23 6.84 -10.09
C LEU A 58 -6.44 8.30 -10.53
N LYS A 59 -7.59 8.89 -10.18
CA LYS A 59 -7.88 10.30 -10.43
C LYS A 59 -6.92 11.21 -9.67
N VAL A 60 -6.66 10.93 -8.38
CA VAL A 60 -5.68 11.68 -7.57
C VAL A 60 -4.29 11.61 -8.19
N LYS A 61 -3.83 10.43 -8.61
CA LYS A 61 -2.55 10.27 -9.31
C LYS A 61 -2.47 11.13 -10.57
N ALA A 62 -3.54 11.13 -11.37
CA ALA A 62 -3.59 11.93 -12.58
C ALA A 62 -3.56 13.44 -12.29
N LEU A 63 -4.28 13.91 -11.25
CA LEU A 63 -4.26 15.31 -10.81
C LEU A 63 -2.88 15.73 -10.32
N ILE A 64 -2.22 14.91 -9.48
CA ILE A 64 -0.85 15.18 -9.00
C ILE A 64 0.11 15.31 -10.19
N ALA A 65 0.05 14.36 -11.14
CA ALA A 65 0.90 14.40 -12.33
C ALA A 65 0.60 15.63 -13.21
N GLY A 66 -0.67 15.98 -13.38
CA GLY A 66 -1.08 17.17 -14.13
C GLY A 66 -0.57 18.47 -13.51
N TYR A 67 -0.75 18.65 -12.20
CA TYR A 67 -0.23 19.83 -11.50
C TYR A 67 1.30 19.90 -11.47
N ALA A 68 1.96 18.77 -11.33
CA ALA A 68 3.43 18.73 -11.42
C ALA A 68 3.94 19.10 -12.82
N ALA A 69 3.24 18.65 -13.88
CA ALA A 69 3.61 18.94 -15.26
C ALA A 69 3.31 20.41 -15.66
N SER A 70 2.17 20.94 -15.23
CA SER A 70 1.79 22.33 -15.53
C SER A 70 2.53 23.38 -14.69
N GLY A 71 3.03 23.00 -13.52
CA GLY A 71 3.59 23.91 -12.54
C GLY A 71 2.56 24.85 -11.88
N GLU A 72 1.27 24.66 -12.15
CA GLU A 72 0.18 25.52 -11.66
C GLU A 72 0.18 25.66 -10.13
N LEU A 73 0.36 24.57 -9.41
CA LEU A 73 0.41 24.57 -7.95
C LEU A 73 1.83 24.76 -7.37
N GLY A 74 2.85 24.87 -8.22
CA GLY A 74 4.25 24.88 -7.78
C GLY A 74 4.77 23.50 -7.41
N ALA A 75 5.80 23.45 -6.57
CA ALA A 75 6.43 22.19 -6.17
C ALA A 75 5.59 21.43 -5.14
N ILE A 76 5.69 20.10 -5.16
CA ILE A 76 5.20 19.25 -4.06
C ILE A 76 6.12 19.48 -2.86
N ARG A 77 5.55 19.86 -1.72
CA ARG A 77 6.29 20.19 -0.49
C ARG A 77 6.23 19.12 0.57
N TYR A 78 5.10 18.41 0.63
CA TYR A 78 4.81 17.55 1.76
C TYR A 78 3.71 16.54 1.41
N VAL A 79 3.80 15.34 1.99
CA VAL A 79 2.72 14.36 1.96
C VAL A 79 2.37 13.94 3.37
N ARG A 80 1.08 13.91 3.68
CA ARG A 80 0.54 13.30 4.88
C ARG A 80 -0.28 12.08 4.48
N GLN A 81 0.12 10.94 5.01
CA GLN A 81 -0.61 9.68 4.92
C GLN A 81 -1.09 9.32 6.31
N HIS A 82 -2.40 9.40 6.53
CA HIS A 82 -3.04 9.00 7.77
C HIS A 82 -3.69 7.64 7.61
N GLY A 83 -3.52 6.75 8.58
CA GLY A 83 -4.06 5.40 8.52
C GLY A 83 -4.43 4.87 9.90
N PHE A 84 -5.55 5.33 10.44
CA PHE A 84 -6.15 4.78 11.66
C PHE A 84 -7.31 3.87 11.25
N CYS A 85 -7.01 2.58 11.19
CA CYS A 85 -7.96 1.58 10.74
C CYS A 85 -8.71 0.99 11.92
N GLY A 86 -10.04 1.03 11.88
CA GLY A 86 -10.91 0.34 12.81
C GLY A 86 -11.13 -1.12 12.42
N ASP A 87 -12.07 -1.77 13.07
CA ASP A 87 -12.49 -3.12 12.71
C ASP A 87 -13.25 -3.08 11.36
N TRP A 88 -12.60 -3.54 10.32
CA TRP A 88 -13.12 -3.55 8.94
C TRP A 88 -14.08 -4.71 8.66
N VAL A 89 -14.19 -5.67 9.57
CA VAL A 89 -15.11 -6.82 9.47
C VAL A 89 -16.32 -6.68 10.40
N ALA A 90 -16.29 -5.73 11.32
CA ALA A 90 -17.45 -5.48 12.20
C ALA A 90 -18.64 -4.99 11.37
N GLY A 91 -19.82 -5.53 11.67
CA GLY A 91 -21.07 -5.15 11.03
C GLY A 91 -21.21 -5.65 9.58
N LEU A 92 -20.46 -6.65 9.16
CA LEU A 92 -20.72 -7.36 7.91
C LEU A 92 -22.07 -8.11 8.03
N ASP A 93 -22.93 -7.95 7.03
CA ASP A 93 -24.22 -8.65 6.93
C ASP A 93 -24.05 -10.18 6.75
N THR A 94 -22.90 -10.59 6.22
CA THR A 94 -22.54 -12.00 6.03
C THR A 94 -21.60 -12.44 7.14
N PRO A 95 -22.00 -13.35 8.03
CA PRO A 95 -21.12 -13.89 9.06
C PRO A 95 -19.96 -14.67 8.43
N PHE A 96 -18.82 -14.70 9.09
CA PHE A 96 -17.74 -15.61 8.70
C PHE A 96 -18.18 -17.05 8.93
N GLU A 97 -18.03 -17.87 7.90
CA GLU A 97 -18.15 -19.32 8.05
C GLU A 97 -16.82 -19.85 8.60
N GLY A 98 -16.88 -20.55 9.72
CA GLY A 98 -15.75 -21.26 10.32
C GLY A 98 -15.79 -22.74 9.98
N SER A 99 -14.64 -23.40 9.97
CA SER A 99 -14.56 -24.86 9.93
C SER A 99 -13.71 -25.36 11.10
N ASP A 100 -13.92 -26.62 11.48
CA ASP A 100 -13.10 -27.30 12.50
C ASP A 100 -11.80 -27.88 11.90
N GLU A 101 -11.48 -27.55 10.65
CA GLU A 101 -10.25 -28.00 10.02
C GLU A 101 -9.02 -27.41 10.73
N PRO A 102 -8.02 -28.23 11.02
CA PRO A 102 -6.81 -27.75 11.67
C PRO A 102 -6.09 -26.74 10.78
N VAL A 103 -5.87 -25.54 11.31
CA VAL A 103 -5.05 -24.52 10.62
C VAL A 103 -3.60 -25.02 10.60
N PRO A 104 -2.97 -25.17 9.43
CA PRO A 104 -1.56 -25.52 9.36
C PRO A 104 -0.70 -24.50 10.11
N ALA A 105 0.27 -24.97 10.86
CA ALA A 105 1.19 -24.08 11.53
C ALA A 105 1.89 -23.18 10.49
N PRO A 106 1.94 -21.86 10.71
CA PRO A 106 2.60 -20.96 9.77
C PRO A 106 4.10 -21.31 9.68
N PRO A 107 4.72 -21.18 8.50
CA PRO A 107 6.14 -21.39 8.37
C PRO A 107 6.91 -20.40 9.24
N LYS A 108 7.99 -20.86 9.88
CA LYS A 108 8.86 -20.03 10.71
C LYS A 108 9.80 -19.18 9.84
N ILE A 109 9.22 -18.24 9.09
CA ILE A 109 9.98 -17.32 8.22
C ILE A 109 9.99 -15.95 8.89
N ARG A 110 11.17 -15.49 9.24
CA ARG A 110 11.42 -14.22 9.91
C ARG A 110 12.70 -13.59 9.37
N PRO A 111 12.78 -12.24 9.25
CA PRO A 111 14.06 -11.60 8.92
C PRO A 111 15.16 -12.02 9.92
N ALA A 112 16.32 -12.44 9.43
CA ALA A 112 17.38 -12.99 10.27
C ALA A 112 17.87 -12.05 11.38
N TRP A 113 17.79 -10.73 11.15
CA TRP A 113 18.20 -9.69 12.09
C TRP A 113 17.18 -9.43 13.20
N MET A 114 15.90 -9.86 13.03
CA MET A 114 14.80 -9.47 13.90
C MET A 114 14.70 -10.39 15.12
N PRO A 115 14.69 -9.84 16.36
CA PRO A 115 14.42 -10.64 17.55
C PRO A 115 13.00 -11.23 17.52
N GLU A 116 12.83 -12.45 18.05
CA GLU A 116 11.57 -13.19 17.97
C GLU A 116 10.40 -12.41 18.59
N GLY A 117 10.61 -11.74 19.71
CA GLY A 117 9.57 -10.97 20.42
C GLY A 117 9.01 -9.76 19.67
N TYR A 118 9.60 -9.38 18.53
CA TYR A 118 9.11 -8.29 17.67
C TYR A 118 8.38 -8.79 16.42
N PHE A 119 8.43 -10.09 16.13
CA PHE A 119 7.97 -10.60 14.84
C PHE A 119 6.46 -10.43 14.63
N ASP A 120 5.64 -10.74 15.63
CA ASP A 120 4.18 -10.61 15.50
C ASP A 120 3.75 -9.15 15.32
N ARG A 121 4.37 -8.21 16.03
CA ARG A 121 4.16 -6.77 15.85
C ARG A 121 4.55 -6.32 14.44
N TYR A 122 5.72 -6.77 13.98
CA TYR A 122 6.19 -6.50 12.62
C TYR A 122 5.21 -7.03 11.57
N VAL A 123 4.75 -8.25 11.73
CA VAL A 123 3.78 -8.88 10.82
C VAL A 123 2.48 -8.08 10.77
N GLY A 124 1.96 -7.63 11.92
CA GLY A 124 0.80 -6.75 11.99
C GLY A 124 1.01 -5.42 11.27
N TYR A 125 2.14 -4.76 11.54
CA TYR A 125 2.49 -3.50 10.89
C TYR A 125 2.68 -3.66 9.38
N LEU A 126 3.44 -4.67 8.95
CA LEU A 126 3.67 -4.99 7.54
C LEU A 126 2.36 -5.26 6.80
N GLN A 127 1.46 -6.03 7.40
CA GLN A 127 0.17 -6.35 6.79
C GLN A 127 -0.69 -5.12 6.55
N GLN A 128 -0.73 -4.20 7.50
CA GLN A 128 -1.56 -3.00 7.42
C GLN A 128 -0.88 -1.88 6.62
N TYR A 129 0.33 -1.48 7.01
CA TYR A 129 0.95 -0.25 6.49
C TYR A 129 1.69 -0.42 5.16
N THR A 130 1.80 -1.66 4.65
CA THR A 130 2.21 -1.87 3.25
C THR A 130 1.27 -1.15 2.27
N HIS A 131 -0.03 -1.04 2.56
CA HIS A 131 -0.98 -0.29 1.75
C HIS A 131 -0.64 1.21 1.71
N ASN A 132 -0.30 1.79 2.86
CA ASN A 132 -0.07 3.21 3.03
C ASN A 132 1.24 3.64 2.34
N VAL A 133 2.33 2.91 2.59
CA VAL A 133 3.63 3.14 1.92
C VAL A 133 3.50 2.95 0.41
N ASN A 134 2.85 1.87 -0.02
CA ASN A 134 2.63 1.57 -1.43
C ASN A 134 1.81 2.66 -2.14
N LEU A 135 0.71 3.13 -1.51
CA LEU A 135 -0.14 4.16 -2.10
C LEU A 135 0.62 5.47 -2.32
N VAL A 136 1.37 5.94 -1.32
CA VAL A 136 2.18 7.17 -1.46
C VAL A 136 3.21 7.02 -2.58
N ARG A 137 3.95 5.91 -2.63
CA ARG A 137 4.91 5.63 -3.71
C ARG A 137 4.24 5.64 -5.08
N PHE A 138 3.06 5.03 -5.18
CA PHE A 138 2.27 5.01 -6.40
C PHE A 138 1.79 6.40 -6.83
N LEU A 139 1.23 7.18 -5.92
CA LEU A 139 0.72 8.53 -6.21
C LEU A 139 1.84 9.47 -6.70
N LEU A 140 3.01 9.40 -6.08
CA LEU A 140 4.16 10.23 -6.44
C LEU A 140 5.00 9.68 -7.62
N GLY A 141 4.69 8.48 -8.13
CA GLY A 141 5.50 7.84 -9.16
C GLY A 141 6.96 7.61 -8.71
N ALA A 142 7.14 7.22 -7.46
CA ALA A 142 8.45 7.20 -6.81
C ALA A 142 9.35 6.04 -7.29
N GLY A 143 8.78 4.94 -7.81
CA GLY A 143 9.56 3.73 -8.08
C GLY A 143 10.22 3.20 -6.81
N ASP A 144 11.55 3.06 -6.80
CA ASP A 144 12.37 2.60 -5.67
C ASP A 144 12.84 3.72 -4.72
N ARG A 145 12.47 4.98 -4.99
CA ARG A 145 12.91 6.16 -4.24
C ARG A 145 12.09 6.39 -2.98
N ALA A 146 12.24 5.50 -2.00
CA ALA A 146 11.67 5.64 -0.66
C ALA A 146 12.77 5.38 0.38
N VAL A 147 12.98 6.35 1.29
CA VAL A 147 14.01 6.29 2.33
C VAL A 147 13.37 6.58 3.68
N VAL A 148 13.63 5.73 4.67
CA VAL A 148 13.18 5.93 6.07
C VAL A 148 14.11 6.93 6.74
N LYS A 149 13.56 8.04 7.24
CA LYS A 149 14.32 9.13 7.90
C LYS A 149 14.19 9.07 9.42
N HIS A 150 13.03 8.73 9.94
CA HIS A 150 12.77 8.67 11.36
C HIS A 150 11.57 7.77 11.66
N VAL A 151 11.63 7.08 12.78
CA VAL A 151 10.58 6.19 13.27
C VAL A 151 10.32 6.51 14.72
N ASP A 152 9.08 6.82 15.05
CA ASP A 152 8.57 7.05 16.40
C ASP A 152 7.27 6.26 16.55
N LEU A 153 7.41 5.02 17.03
CA LEU A 153 6.30 4.12 17.30
C LEU A 153 6.25 3.79 18.78
N ASP A 154 5.04 3.68 19.31
CA ASP A 154 4.80 3.24 20.67
C ASP A 154 5.31 1.81 20.90
N SER A 155 5.39 1.40 22.16
CA SER A 155 5.88 0.07 22.55
C SER A 155 5.10 -1.10 21.94
N ASP A 156 3.88 -0.87 21.43
CA ASP A 156 3.10 -1.86 20.70
C ASP A 156 3.60 -2.09 19.26
N GLY A 157 4.44 -1.18 18.73
CA GLY A 157 4.98 -1.23 17.38
C GLY A 157 3.96 -0.92 16.28
N MET A 158 2.82 -0.31 16.63
CA MET A 158 1.71 -0.02 15.71
C MET A 158 1.35 1.45 15.67
N HIS A 159 1.18 2.09 16.85
CA HIS A 159 0.80 3.48 16.94
C HIS A 159 2.01 4.39 16.83
N GLY A 160 1.91 5.44 16.02
CA GLY A 160 2.96 6.43 15.95
C GLY A 160 3.12 7.09 14.59
N VAL A 161 4.32 7.60 14.36
CA VAL A 161 4.65 8.39 13.17
C VAL A 161 5.95 7.90 12.55
N VAL A 162 5.93 7.73 11.24
CA VAL A 162 7.12 7.44 10.44
C VAL A 162 7.37 8.57 9.45
N ILE A 163 8.58 9.10 9.43
CA ILE A 163 9.00 10.08 8.44
C ILE A 163 9.78 9.38 7.33
N LEU A 164 9.25 9.47 6.13
CA LEU A 164 9.90 8.98 4.91
C LEU A 164 10.33 10.16 4.03
N GLU A 165 11.25 9.90 3.13
CA GLU A 165 11.47 10.69 1.93
C GLU A 165 11.08 9.84 0.72
N VAL A 166 10.01 10.22 0.03
CA VAL A 166 9.48 9.50 -1.13
C VAL A 166 9.61 10.37 -2.36
N ALA A 167 10.38 9.94 -3.35
CA ALA A 167 10.71 10.73 -4.54
C ALA A 167 11.30 12.13 -4.23
N GLY A 168 12.04 12.26 -3.12
CA GLY A 168 12.60 13.53 -2.65
C GLY A 168 11.62 14.40 -1.86
N VAL A 169 10.39 13.92 -1.62
CA VAL A 169 9.35 14.64 -0.87
C VAL A 169 9.26 14.09 0.55
N ARG A 170 9.26 14.98 1.54
CA ARG A 170 8.98 14.59 2.93
C ARG A 170 7.55 14.07 3.04
N THR A 171 7.45 12.85 3.56
CA THR A 171 6.19 12.13 3.75
C THR A 171 6.07 11.71 5.20
N ILE A 172 4.96 12.03 5.85
CA ILE A 172 4.60 11.47 7.16
C ILE A 172 3.58 10.35 6.94
N VAL A 173 3.86 9.21 7.56
CA VAL A 173 2.92 8.09 7.70
C VAL A 173 2.51 8.02 9.16
N GLU A 174 1.27 8.33 9.44
CA GLU A 174 0.66 8.18 10.76
C GLU A 174 -0.01 6.82 10.82
N SER A 175 0.33 6.04 11.82
CA SER A 175 -0.16 4.67 11.98
C SER A 175 -0.84 4.47 13.32
N GLY A 176 -1.91 3.68 13.33
CA GLY A 176 -2.64 3.34 14.54
C GLY A 176 -3.79 2.39 14.26
N SER A 177 -4.29 1.78 15.30
CA SER A 177 -5.47 0.93 15.28
C SER A 177 -6.44 1.40 16.36
N VAL A 178 -7.70 1.46 16.04
CA VAL A 178 -8.73 1.93 16.96
C VAL A 178 -9.81 0.87 17.12
N ALA A 179 -10.22 0.65 18.38
CA ALA A 179 -11.16 -0.42 18.76
C ALA A 179 -12.62 0.01 18.54
N TYR A 180 -12.93 0.66 17.42
CA TYR A 180 -14.30 1.02 17.07
C TYR A 180 -14.55 0.82 15.58
N HIS A 181 -15.81 0.75 15.21
CA HIS A 181 -16.24 0.54 13.84
C HIS A 181 -16.13 1.84 13.02
N ALA A 182 -14.90 2.20 12.66
CA ALA A 182 -14.61 3.33 11.79
C ALA A 182 -13.36 3.09 10.95
N TRP A 183 -13.30 3.77 9.82
CA TRP A 183 -12.17 3.75 8.90
C TRP A 183 -11.75 5.18 8.62
N ASP A 184 -10.60 5.59 9.19
CA ASP A 184 -10.02 6.91 8.97
C ASP A 184 -8.66 6.77 8.26
N GLU A 185 -8.74 6.75 6.95
CA GLU A 185 -7.55 6.64 6.11
C GLU A 185 -7.60 7.67 4.98
N HIS A 186 -6.62 8.56 4.95
CA HIS A 186 -6.54 9.58 3.92
C HIS A 186 -5.10 9.94 3.57
N THR A 187 -4.91 10.37 2.31
CA THR A 187 -3.63 10.89 1.82
C THR A 187 -3.83 12.31 1.31
N THR A 188 -3.00 13.24 1.76
CA THR A 188 -2.96 14.62 1.26
C THR A 188 -1.59 14.95 0.72
N VAL A 189 -1.53 15.39 -0.53
CA VAL A 189 -0.32 15.88 -1.20
C VAL A 189 -0.39 17.39 -1.26
N TYR A 190 0.52 18.07 -0.58
CA TYR A 190 0.59 19.53 -0.48
C TYR A 190 1.60 20.09 -1.48
N PHE A 191 1.16 21.08 -2.21
CA PHE A 191 1.96 21.89 -3.13
C PHE A 191 2.16 23.31 -2.55
N ASP A 192 2.93 24.16 -3.22
CA ASP A 192 3.10 25.55 -2.81
C ASP A 192 1.79 26.32 -2.76
N ARG A 193 0.86 26.05 -3.67
CA ARG A 193 -0.38 26.81 -3.85
C ARG A 193 -1.64 25.97 -3.83
N GLY A 194 -1.62 24.85 -3.11
CA GLY A 194 -2.80 24.01 -3.00
C GLY A 194 -2.50 22.60 -2.53
N TRP A 195 -3.51 21.74 -2.59
CA TRP A 195 -3.37 20.35 -2.24
C TRP A 195 -4.35 19.45 -3.01
N VAL A 196 -4.01 18.17 -3.07
CA VAL A 196 -4.87 17.09 -3.57
C VAL A 196 -5.02 16.07 -2.46
N ARG A 197 -6.24 15.64 -2.16
CA ARG A 197 -6.55 14.69 -1.08
C ARG A 197 -7.42 13.56 -1.58
N THR A 198 -7.20 12.38 -1.01
CA THR A 198 -8.08 11.22 -1.14
C THR A 198 -8.39 10.63 0.22
N HIS A 199 -9.64 10.17 0.43
CA HIS A 199 -10.03 9.36 1.57
C HIS A 199 -10.39 7.96 1.07
N ALA A 200 -9.78 6.94 1.67
CA ALA A 200 -10.10 5.56 1.36
C ALA A 200 -11.40 5.13 2.03
N PRO A 201 -12.33 4.48 1.31
CA PRO A 201 -13.50 3.88 1.93
C PRO A 201 -13.13 2.60 2.68
N PRO A 202 -14.00 2.11 3.58
CA PRO A 202 -13.88 0.76 4.10
C PRO A 202 -13.80 -0.28 2.97
N LEU A 203 -12.87 -1.24 3.09
CA LEU A 203 -12.41 -2.09 1.99
C LEU A 203 -13.51 -2.97 1.36
N LEU A 204 -14.45 -3.46 2.17
CA LEU A 204 -15.48 -4.40 1.72
C LEU A 204 -16.76 -3.74 1.18
N GLN A 205 -16.72 -2.44 0.91
CA GLN A 205 -17.84 -1.72 0.29
C GLN A 205 -17.65 -1.67 -1.24
N PRO A 206 -18.26 -2.57 -2.00
CA PRO A 206 -17.97 -2.74 -3.43
C PRO A 206 -18.46 -1.59 -4.31
N ASN A 207 -19.32 -0.73 -3.79
CA ASN A 207 -19.92 0.41 -4.49
C ASN A 207 -19.39 1.77 -4.02
N ARG A 208 -18.30 1.78 -3.29
CA ARG A 208 -17.62 3.02 -2.85
C ARG A 208 -16.19 3.05 -3.37
N GLN A 209 -15.85 4.16 -3.96
CA GLN A 209 -14.48 4.50 -4.38
C GLN A 209 -13.91 5.55 -3.42
N ALA A 210 -12.60 5.72 -3.43
CA ALA A 210 -11.95 6.79 -2.68
C ALA A 210 -12.46 8.16 -3.15
N THR A 211 -12.68 9.08 -2.20
CA THR A 211 -13.03 10.46 -2.53
C THR A 211 -11.84 11.22 -3.09
N VAL A 212 -12.09 12.28 -3.83
CA VAL A 212 -11.06 13.13 -4.43
C VAL A 212 -11.40 14.57 -4.18
N GLU A 213 -10.54 15.26 -3.45
CA GLU A 213 -10.70 16.66 -3.12
C GLU A 213 -9.46 17.45 -3.58
N THR A 214 -9.69 18.70 -4.01
CA THR A 214 -8.63 19.63 -4.34
C THR A 214 -8.87 20.99 -3.74
N TYR A 215 -7.80 21.69 -3.41
CA TYR A 215 -7.80 23.11 -3.12
C TYR A 215 -6.71 23.78 -3.96
N VAL A 216 -7.09 24.81 -4.67
CA VAL A 216 -6.21 25.57 -5.55
C VAL A 216 -6.27 27.05 -5.16
N ALA A 217 -5.17 27.63 -4.73
CA ALA A 217 -5.04 29.08 -4.51
C ALA A 217 -4.80 29.76 -5.87
N GLY A 218 -5.87 30.01 -6.61
CA GLY A 218 -5.82 30.67 -7.92
C GLY A 218 -5.66 32.21 -7.81
N LYS A 219 -5.32 32.83 -8.94
CA LYS A 219 -5.17 34.29 -9.04
C LYS A 219 -6.48 35.04 -8.77
N ASP A 220 -7.60 34.41 -9.12
CA ASP A 220 -8.95 34.97 -8.96
C ASP A 220 -9.63 34.55 -7.64
N GLY A 221 -8.87 34.01 -6.71
CA GLY A 221 -9.30 33.51 -5.41
C GLY A 221 -9.15 31.99 -5.27
N PRO A 222 -9.36 31.47 -4.05
CA PRO A 222 -9.24 30.03 -3.80
C PRO A 222 -10.42 29.26 -4.38
N VAL A 223 -10.14 28.09 -4.94
CA VAL A 223 -11.13 27.13 -5.42
C VAL A 223 -10.95 25.81 -4.67
N ALA A 224 -12.00 25.39 -3.98
CA ALA A 224 -12.10 24.05 -3.41
C ALA A 224 -13.09 23.23 -4.24
N ALA A 225 -12.72 22.00 -4.55
CA ALA A 225 -13.57 21.12 -5.35
C ALA A 225 -13.48 19.66 -4.86
N GLU A 226 -14.63 18.98 -4.92
CA GLU A 226 -14.72 17.54 -4.83
C GLU A 226 -14.88 16.96 -6.24
N HIS A 227 -14.18 15.90 -6.55
CA HIS A 227 -14.17 15.29 -7.87
C HIS A 227 -14.74 13.88 -7.82
N PHE A 228 -15.62 13.59 -8.77
CA PHE A 228 -16.05 12.21 -9.01
C PHE A 228 -15.11 11.55 -10.01
N ALA A 229 -14.55 10.42 -9.63
CA ALA A 229 -13.54 9.75 -10.46
C ALA A 229 -14.16 9.07 -11.67
N VAL A 230 -15.23 8.30 -11.50
CA VAL A 230 -15.97 7.64 -12.56
C VAL A 230 -17.43 7.44 -12.18
N GLN A 231 -18.28 7.27 -13.20
CA GLN A 231 -19.65 6.80 -13.02
C GLN A 231 -19.65 5.25 -13.01
N GLY A 232 -20.57 4.65 -12.25
CA GLY A 232 -20.73 3.22 -12.15
C GLY A 232 -20.27 2.63 -10.81
N TRP A 233 -19.97 1.35 -10.81
CA TRP A 233 -19.70 0.54 -9.61
C TRP A 233 -18.30 -0.12 -9.70
N PRO A 234 -17.21 0.67 -9.79
CA PRO A 234 -15.87 0.13 -9.85
C PRO A 234 -15.43 -0.28 -8.44
N TRP A 235 -15.36 -1.56 -8.19
CA TRP A 235 -14.77 -2.09 -6.98
C TRP A 235 -13.28 -2.38 -7.21
N ALA A 236 -12.42 -1.82 -6.38
CA ALA A 236 -10.96 -1.89 -6.56
C ALA A 236 -10.44 -3.33 -6.72
N PHE A 237 -10.92 -4.28 -5.92
CA PHE A 237 -10.57 -5.70 -6.05
C PHE A 237 -10.99 -6.30 -7.40
N LYS A 238 -12.17 -5.96 -7.90
CA LYS A 238 -12.62 -6.41 -9.23
C LYS A 238 -11.75 -5.83 -10.33
N GLU A 239 -11.44 -4.54 -10.27
CA GLU A 239 -10.61 -3.89 -11.29
C GLU A 239 -9.16 -4.39 -11.27
N GLU A 240 -8.66 -4.79 -10.12
CA GLU A 240 -7.37 -5.45 -9.96
C GLU A 240 -7.31 -6.80 -10.67
N LEU A 241 -8.31 -7.66 -10.46
CA LEU A 241 -8.43 -8.97 -11.12
C LEU A 241 -8.57 -8.83 -12.64
N LYS A 242 -9.38 -7.87 -13.11
CA LYS A 242 -9.50 -7.55 -14.54
C LYS A 242 -8.18 -7.13 -15.14
N HIS A 243 -7.45 -6.22 -14.47
CA HIS A 243 -6.15 -5.77 -14.93
C HIS A 243 -5.15 -6.92 -15.06
N PHE A 244 -5.12 -7.83 -14.07
CA PHE A 244 -4.27 -9.02 -14.14
C PHE A 244 -4.57 -9.86 -15.39
N ALA A 245 -5.85 -10.22 -15.62
CA ALA A 245 -6.27 -10.99 -16.77
C ALA A 245 -5.95 -10.28 -18.11
N GLU A 246 -6.21 -8.99 -18.20
CA GLU A 246 -5.91 -8.17 -19.38
C GLU A 246 -4.41 -8.14 -19.67
N CYS A 247 -3.57 -7.94 -18.64
CA CYS A 247 -2.12 -7.93 -18.81
C CYS A 247 -1.57 -9.29 -19.25
N LEU A 248 -2.15 -10.40 -18.81
CA LEU A 248 -1.75 -11.74 -19.29
C LEU A 248 -2.09 -11.93 -20.77
N THR A 249 -3.25 -11.42 -21.20
CA THR A 249 -3.71 -11.55 -22.59
C THR A 249 -2.95 -10.63 -23.55
N THR A 250 -2.65 -9.42 -23.13
CA THR A 250 -2.06 -8.37 -23.98
C THR A 250 -0.54 -8.28 -23.90
N GLY A 251 0.09 -8.88 -22.88
CA GLY A 251 1.50 -8.69 -22.58
C GLY A 251 1.83 -7.33 -21.92
N ALA A 252 0.83 -6.50 -21.62
CA ALA A 252 1.04 -5.21 -20.98
C ALA A 252 1.69 -5.36 -19.59
N PRO A 253 2.45 -4.38 -19.09
CA PRO A 253 3.06 -4.44 -17.77
C PRO A 253 1.99 -4.38 -16.66
N PHE A 254 2.22 -5.12 -15.58
CA PHE A 254 1.39 -5.02 -14.38
C PHE A 254 1.60 -3.65 -13.71
N ARG A 255 0.52 -3.09 -13.15
CA ARG A 255 0.57 -1.84 -12.36
C ARG A 255 1.26 -2.04 -11.02
N SER A 256 1.27 -3.25 -10.50
CA SER A 256 1.93 -3.63 -9.24
C SER A 256 2.79 -4.90 -9.42
N PRO A 257 3.90 -4.82 -10.20
CA PRO A 257 4.78 -5.96 -10.42
C PRO A 257 5.58 -6.29 -9.15
N ALA A 258 6.09 -7.50 -9.06
CA ALA A 258 6.91 -7.96 -7.93
C ALA A 258 8.13 -7.05 -7.65
N ALA A 259 8.79 -6.57 -8.69
CA ALA A 259 9.94 -5.66 -8.57
C ALA A 259 9.60 -4.32 -7.89
N ASP A 260 8.35 -3.84 -8.03
CA ASP A 260 7.89 -2.66 -7.30
C ASP A 260 7.49 -3.01 -5.86
N ALA A 261 6.86 -4.17 -5.65
CA ALA A 261 6.37 -4.60 -4.35
C ALA A 261 7.49 -4.90 -3.33
N VAL A 262 8.64 -5.39 -3.78
CA VAL A 262 9.79 -5.65 -2.88
C VAL A 262 10.33 -4.36 -2.25
N VAL A 263 10.12 -3.20 -2.88
CA VAL A 263 10.50 -1.89 -2.31
C VAL A 263 9.66 -1.57 -1.07
N ASP A 264 8.38 -1.93 -1.07
CA ASP A 264 7.52 -1.76 0.11
C ASP A 264 7.99 -2.65 1.26
N VAL A 265 8.32 -3.92 0.98
CA VAL A 265 8.88 -4.84 1.97
C VAL A 265 10.17 -4.28 2.56
N ARG A 266 11.08 -3.77 1.72
CA ARG A 266 12.34 -3.15 2.15
C ARG A 266 12.11 -1.92 3.02
N THR A 267 11.18 -1.07 2.65
CA THR A 267 10.85 0.14 3.41
C THR A 267 10.28 -0.22 4.78
N LEU A 268 9.36 -1.18 4.85
CA LEU A 268 8.74 -1.61 6.10
C LEU A 268 9.71 -2.39 7.00
N GLU A 269 10.57 -3.21 6.42
CA GLU A 269 11.64 -3.88 7.16
C GLU A 269 12.62 -2.87 7.77
N GLU A 270 12.96 -1.79 7.05
CA GLU A 270 13.82 -0.74 7.55
C GLU A 270 13.13 0.10 8.66
N ILE A 271 11.83 0.38 8.55
CA ILE A 271 11.05 1.02 9.63
C ILE A 271 11.19 0.19 10.91
N TYR A 272 10.97 -1.11 10.83
CA TYR A 272 11.07 -1.97 12.02
C TYR A 272 12.49 -2.18 12.52
N ARG A 273 13.48 -2.12 11.64
CA ARG A 273 14.90 -2.13 12.04
C ARG A 273 15.25 -0.93 12.91
N GLN A 274 14.75 0.25 12.54
CA GLN A 274 14.95 1.46 13.34
C GLN A 274 14.15 1.41 14.65
N PHE A 275 12.91 0.95 14.62
CA PHE A 275 12.07 0.78 15.81
C PHE A 275 12.72 -0.16 16.84
N VAL A 276 13.13 -1.36 16.43
CA VAL A 276 13.79 -2.34 17.31
C VAL A 276 15.08 -1.77 17.90
N LYS A 277 15.88 -1.06 17.10
CA LYS A 277 17.11 -0.42 17.56
C LYS A 277 16.86 0.69 18.60
N ALA A 278 15.78 1.44 18.46
CA ALA A 278 15.43 2.49 19.41
C ALA A 278 14.81 1.94 20.70
N SER A 279 14.26 0.71 20.66
CA SER A 279 13.63 0.04 21.81
C SER A 279 14.60 -0.85 22.61
N ALA A 280 15.82 -1.06 22.13
CA ALA A 280 16.88 -1.85 22.77
C ALA A 280 17.75 -0.99 23.68
#